data_fc939a3bcc5ecc77efcd7eb14262341d
#
_entry.id   fc939a3bcc5ecc77efcd7eb14262341d
#
_cell.length_a   1.000
_cell.length_b   1.000
_cell.length_c   1.000
_cell.angle_alpha   90.00
_cell.angle_beta   90.00
_cell.angle_gamma   90.00
#
_symmetry.space_group_name_H-M   'P 1'
#
loop_
_entity.id
_entity.type
_entity.pdbx_description
1 polymer ?
#
loop_
_entity_poly.entity_id
_entity_poly.type
_entity_poly.pdbx_seq_one_letter_code
_entity_poly.pdbx_strand_id
1 'polypeptide(L)'
;MLVIDSFRGRYRFLSNFSPAIVVYNKNAYPTVEHAYQAAKTLDEDWQEAIFWAKSPTEAKRLGRKVPLREDWEQIKLKVMEDLLRQKFSTFEMKSKLLATGNEHLVEGNTWGDNFWGAVKVKKLRFTYQTYYTWEGKNHLGKLLMKIREEIREDL
;
A
#
# COMPACT_ATOMS: atom_id res chain seq x y z
N MET A 1 7.44 19.81 9.47
CA MET A 1 6.84 18.97 8.43
C MET A 1 5.72 18.16 9.06
N LEU A 2 4.54 18.22 8.47
CA LEU A 2 3.42 17.40 8.90
C LEU A 2 3.56 16.00 8.30
N VAL A 3 3.04 15.01 9.02
CA VAL A 3 3.11 13.60 8.64
C VAL A 3 1.70 13.03 8.64
N ILE A 4 1.33 12.39 7.54
CA ILE A 4 0.12 11.56 7.48
C ILE A 4 0.59 10.13 7.77
N ASP A 5 0.35 9.66 8.98
CA ASP A 5 0.83 8.37 9.46
C ASP A 5 -0.28 7.36 9.76
N SER A 6 -1.50 7.69 9.33
CA SER A 6 -2.65 6.80 9.45
C SER A 6 -3.50 6.91 8.19
N PHE A 7 -3.58 5.81 7.42
CA PHE A 7 -4.37 5.75 6.20
C PHE A 7 -5.81 5.32 6.52
N ARG A 8 -6.45 6.12 7.38
CA ARG A 8 -7.83 5.92 7.86
C ARG A 8 -8.62 7.22 7.76
N GLY A 9 -9.92 7.16 7.97
CA GLY A 9 -10.77 8.34 7.90
C GLY A 9 -10.67 9.02 6.55
N ARG A 10 -10.40 10.31 6.54
CA ARG A 10 -10.26 11.09 5.30
C ARG A 10 -9.06 10.66 4.44
N TYR A 11 -8.09 9.96 5.02
CA TYR A 11 -6.92 9.45 4.30
C TYR A 11 -7.03 7.98 3.91
N ARG A 12 -8.22 7.39 4.07
CA ARG A 12 -8.43 5.99 3.71
C ARG A 12 -8.12 5.70 2.24
N PHE A 13 -8.27 6.68 1.36
CA PHE A 13 -7.94 6.52 -0.06
C PHE A 13 -6.47 6.17 -0.30
N LEU A 14 -5.58 6.43 0.66
CA LEU A 14 -4.16 6.04 0.58
C LEU A 14 -3.94 4.56 0.89
N SER A 15 -4.89 3.92 1.58
CA SER A 15 -4.79 2.51 1.94
C SER A 15 -5.03 1.59 0.74
N ASN A 16 -4.24 0.54 0.63
CA ASN A 16 -4.46 -0.51 -0.36
C ASN A 16 -5.80 -1.25 -0.17
N PHE A 17 -6.41 -1.10 1.00
CA PHE A 17 -7.70 -1.70 1.33
C PHE A 17 -8.89 -0.90 0.81
N SER A 18 -8.69 0.35 0.39
CA SER A 18 -9.79 1.17 -0.12
C SER A 18 -10.21 0.70 -1.52
N PRO A 19 -11.51 0.82 -1.85
CA PRO A 19 -12.01 0.41 -3.16
C PRO A 19 -11.32 1.15 -4.30
N ALA A 20 -10.78 0.40 -5.24
CA ALA A 20 -10.21 0.93 -6.48
C ALA A 20 -10.01 -0.23 -7.43
N ILE A 21 -10.71 -0.24 -8.56
CA ILE A 21 -10.56 -1.29 -9.55
C ILE A 21 -9.19 -1.14 -10.20
N VAL A 22 -8.38 -2.19 -10.10
CA VAL A 22 -7.06 -2.27 -10.74
C VAL A 22 -6.93 -3.58 -11.49
N VAL A 23 -6.15 -3.57 -12.56
CA VAL A 23 -5.97 -4.74 -13.43
C VAL A 23 -4.59 -5.34 -13.18
N TYR A 24 -4.56 -6.65 -13.01
CA TYR A 24 -3.33 -7.42 -12.98
C TYR A 24 -3.53 -8.68 -13.79
N ASN A 25 -2.60 -8.95 -14.71
CA ASN A 25 -2.64 -10.14 -15.57
C ASN A 25 -4.01 -10.37 -16.22
N LYS A 26 -4.59 -9.29 -16.80
CA LYS A 26 -5.89 -9.28 -17.52
C LYS A 26 -7.13 -9.42 -16.62
N ASN A 27 -6.97 -9.52 -15.31
CA ASN A 27 -8.09 -9.61 -14.37
C ASN A 27 -8.25 -8.29 -13.61
N ALA A 28 -9.51 -7.84 -13.45
CA ALA A 28 -9.84 -6.65 -12.69
C ALA A 28 -10.12 -7.02 -11.23
N TYR A 29 -9.38 -6.43 -10.31
CA TYR A 29 -9.52 -6.69 -8.88
C TYR A 29 -10.15 -5.48 -8.17
N PRO A 30 -10.91 -5.70 -7.09
CA PRO A 30 -11.64 -4.61 -6.43
C PRO A 30 -10.79 -3.68 -5.56
N THR A 31 -9.57 -4.08 -5.20
CA THR A 31 -8.63 -3.26 -4.44
C THR A 31 -7.21 -3.57 -4.87
N VAL A 32 -6.29 -2.65 -4.58
CA VAL A 32 -4.85 -2.90 -4.76
C VAL A 32 -4.42 -4.13 -3.96
N GLU A 33 -4.95 -4.30 -2.74
CA GLU A 33 -4.61 -5.46 -1.90
C GLU A 33 -4.98 -6.79 -2.56
N HIS A 34 -6.19 -6.90 -3.15
CA HIS A 34 -6.58 -8.12 -3.89
C HIS A 34 -5.60 -8.42 -5.02
N ALA A 35 -5.32 -7.44 -5.85
CA ALA A 35 -4.42 -7.61 -7.00
C ALA A 35 -3.00 -7.97 -6.56
N TYR A 36 -2.49 -7.31 -5.53
CA TYR A 36 -1.17 -7.58 -4.97
C TYR A 36 -1.06 -9.00 -4.44
N GLN A 37 -2.07 -9.47 -3.69
CA GLN A 37 -2.06 -10.83 -3.17
C GLN A 37 -2.15 -11.87 -4.28
N ALA A 38 -2.98 -11.64 -5.30
CA ALA A 38 -3.07 -12.52 -6.47
C ALA A 38 -1.74 -12.59 -7.25
N ALA A 39 -1.02 -11.47 -7.31
CA ALA A 39 0.26 -11.40 -8.01
C ALA A 39 1.36 -12.28 -7.40
N LYS A 40 1.22 -12.68 -6.13
CA LYS A 40 2.19 -13.54 -5.44
C LYS A 40 2.32 -14.94 -6.04
N THR A 41 1.34 -15.38 -6.79
CA THR A 41 1.26 -16.75 -7.28
C THR A 41 0.99 -16.80 -8.77
N LEU A 42 1.46 -17.88 -9.42
CA LEU A 42 1.12 -18.20 -10.80
C LEU A 42 -0.06 -19.19 -10.88
N ASP A 43 -0.56 -19.67 -9.75
CA ASP A 43 -1.66 -20.61 -9.67
C ASP A 43 -2.99 -19.89 -9.89
N GLU A 44 -3.65 -20.21 -11.02
CA GLU A 44 -4.90 -19.54 -11.42
C GLU A 44 -6.05 -19.80 -10.46
N ASP A 45 -6.10 -20.97 -9.82
CA ASP A 45 -7.16 -21.28 -8.84
C ASP A 45 -7.05 -20.41 -7.61
N TRP A 46 -5.83 -20.15 -7.14
CA TRP A 46 -5.59 -19.23 -6.03
C TRP A 46 -5.89 -17.77 -6.42
N GLN A 47 -5.53 -17.39 -7.64
CA GLN A 47 -5.85 -16.05 -8.16
C GLN A 47 -7.36 -15.82 -8.21
N GLU A 48 -8.11 -16.81 -8.66
CA GLU A 48 -9.58 -16.75 -8.70
C GLU A 48 -10.17 -16.67 -7.29
N ALA A 49 -9.69 -17.49 -6.35
CA ALA A 49 -10.13 -17.42 -4.96
C ALA A 49 -9.91 -16.04 -4.35
N ILE A 50 -8.77 -15.42 -4.64
CA ILE A 50 -8.47 -14.07 -4.17
C ILE A 50 -9.37 -13.04 -4.85
N PHE A 51 -9.61 -13.18 -6.15
CA PHE A 51 -10.55 -12.32 -6.87
C PHE A 51 -11.93 -12.29 -6.21
N TRP A 52 -12.44 -13.45 -5.79
CA TRP A 52 -13.74 -13.58 -5.14
C TRP A 52 -13.73 -13.33 -3.63
N ALA A 53 -12.58 -13.02 -3.04
CA ALA A 53 -12.51 -12.69 -1.63
C ALA A 53 -13.42 -11.49 -1.31
N LYS A 54 -14.22 -11.61 -0.25
CA LYS A 54 -15.26 -10.62 0.09
C LYS A 54 -14.69 -9.31 0.61
N SER A 55 -13.44 -9.31 1.04
CA SER A 55 -12.79 -8.15 1.61
C SER A 55 -11.28 -8.19 1.36
N PRO A 56 -10.58 -7.04 1.40
CA PRO A 56 -9.12 -7.05 1.33
C PRO A 56 -8.47 -7.81 2.49
N THR A 57 -9.10 -7.87 3.65
CA THR A 57 -8.63 -8.70 4.78
C THR A 57 -8.63 -10.19 4.42
N GLU A 58 -9.70 -10.66 3.78
CA GLU A 58 -9.77 -12.04 3.31
C GLU A 58 -8.75 -12.30 2.21
N ALA A 59 -8.61 -11.39 1.25
CA ALA A 59 -7.61 -11.50 0.20
C ALA A 59 -6.20 -11.64 0.79
N LYS A 60 -5.87 -10.84 1.80
CA LYS A 60 -4.59 -10.92 2.51
C LYS A 60 -4.40 -12.25 3.21
N ARG A 61 -5.45 -12.77 3.87
CA ARG A 61 -5.42 -14.08 4.52
C ARG A 61 -5.15 -15.20 3.51
N LEU A 62 -5.83 -15.18 2.37
CA LEU A 62 -5.61 -16.16 1.29
C LEU A 62 -4.21 -16.04 0.71
N GLY A 63 -3.74 -14.81 0.51
CA GLY A 63 -2.40 -14.55 -0.04
C GLY A 63 -1.25 -15.12 0.79
N ARG A 64 -1.45 -15.38 2.09
CA ARG A 64 -0.47 -16.04 2.94
C ARG A 64 -0.34 -17.54 2.67
N LYS A 65 -1.32 -18.13 1.96
CA LYS A 65 -1.40 -19.56 1.71
C LYS A 65 -1.00 -19.96 0.30
N VAL A 66 -0.84 -19.00 -0.60
CA VAL A 66 -0.57 -19.30 -2.00
C VAL A 66 0.83 -19.91 -2.19
N PRO A 67 1.01 -20.77 -3.20
CA PRO A 67 2.35 -21.15 -3.64
C PRO A 67 3.03 -19.90 -4.23
N LEU A 68 4.08 -19.45 -3.55
CA LEU A 68 4.76 -18.20 -3.91
C LEU A 68 5.56 -18.40 -5.19
N ARG A 69 5.39 -17.49 -6.16
CA ARG A 69 6.22 -17.48 -7.36
C ARG A 69 7.69 -17.22 -7.02
N GLU A 70 8.58 -17.86 -7.78
CA GLU A 70 10.02 -17.81 -7.47
C GLU A 70 10.63 -16.42 -7.55
N ASP A 71 10.12 -15.56 -8.44
CA ASP A 71 10.63 -14.22 -8.68
C ASP A 71 9.96 -13.15 -7.82
N TRP A 72 9.16 -13.55 -6.82
CA TRP A 72 8.35 -12.60 -6.06
C TRP A 72 9.16 -11.48 -5.42
N GLU A 73 10.27 -11.82 -4.75
CA GLU A 73 11.11 -10.82 -4.08
C GLU A 73 11.68 -9.78 -5.05
N GLN A 74 11.93 -10.18 -6.30
CA GLN A 74 12.47 -9.28 -7.32
C GLN A 74 11.41 -8.36 -7.93
N ILE A 75 10.12 -8.78 -7.95
CA ILE A 75 9.08 -8.06 -8.69
C ILE A 75 8.07 -7.34 -7.80
N LYS A 76 7.99 -7.65 -6.50
CA LYS A 76 6.90 -7.16 -5.64
C LYS A 76 6.82 -5.62 -5.57
N LEU A 77 7.96 -4.92 -5.57
CA LEU A 77 7.98 -3.46 -5.57
C LEU A 77 7.42 -2.89 -6.88
N LYS A 78 7.80 -3.47 -8.02
CA LYS A 78 7.30 -3.05 -9.32
C LYS A 78 5.81 -3.34 -9.47
N VAL A 79 5.36 -4.50 -8.99
CA VAL A 79 3.94 -4.85 -8.97
C VAL A 79 3.15 -3.81 -8.19
N MET A 80 3.59 -3.48 -6.98
CA MET A 80 2.91 -2.48 -6.15
C MET A 80 2.89 -1.12 -6.84
N GLU A 81 4.01 -0.68 -7.40
CA GLU A 81 4.09 0.60 -8.10
C GLU A 81 3.09 0.66 -9.26
N ASP A 82 3.03 -0.38 -10.08
CA ASP A 82 2.11 -0.43 -11.23
C ASP A 82 0.65 -0.39 -10.79
N LEU A 83 0.29 -1.10 -9.73
CA LEU A 83 -1.07 -1.08 -9.19
C LEU A 83 -1.44 0.29 -8.62
N LEU A 84 -0.52 0.92 -7.91
CA LEU A 84 -0.74 2.27 -7.37
C LEU A 84 -0.88 3.30 -8.50
N ARG A 85 -0.11 3.19 -9.57
CA ARG A 85 -0.26 4.09 -10.73
C ARG A 85 -1.64 3.96 -11.36
N GLN A 86 -2.18 2.75 -11.45
CA GLN A 86 -3.54 2.55 -11.91
C GLN A 86 -4.55 3.21 -10.97
N LYS A 87 -4.43 2.96 -9.67
CA LYS A 87 -5.33 3.52 -8.66
C LYS A 87 -5.37 5.05 -8.73
N PHE A 88 -4.23 5.68 -8.89
CA PHE A 88 -4.09 7.14 -8.90
C PHE A 88 -4.04 7.71 -10.33
N SER A 89 -4.68 7.05 -11.30
CA SER A 89 -4.77 7.53 -12.68
C SER A 89 -6.01 8.37 -12.97
N THR A 90 -7.05 8.26 -12.15
CA THR A 90 -8.29 9.02 -12.34
C THR A 90 -8.12 10.46 -11.83
N PHE A 91 -8.90 11.39 -12.38
CA PHE A 91 -8.89 12.78 -11.91
C PHE A 91 -9.18 12.89 -10.42
N GLU A 92 -10.19 12.17 -9.94
CA GLU A 92 -10.58 12.18 -8.53
C GLU A 92 -9.42 11.74 -7.62
N MET A 93 -8.79 10.61 -7.93
CA MET A 93 -7.73 10.06 -7.10
C MET A 93 -6.44 10.88 -7.18
N LYS A 94 -6.09 11.39 -8.36
CA LYS A 94 -4.98 12.33 -8.52
C LYS A 94 -5.20 13.58 -7.64
N SER A 95 -6.41 14.14 -7.68
CA SER A 95 -6.73 15.34 -6.90
C SER A 95 -6.61 15.08 -5.41
N LYS A 96 -7.08 13.94 -4.93
CA LYS A 96 -6.95 13.56 -3.52
C LYS A 96 -5.49 13.40 -3.11
N LEU A 97 -4.67 12.76 -3.94
CA LEU A 97 -3.25 12.57 -3.63
C LEU A 97 -2.51 13.92 -3.62
N LEU A 98 -2.77 14.78 -4.60
CA LEU A 98 -2.21 16.13 -4.64
C LEU A 98 -2.62 16.98 -3.43
N ALA A 99 -3.85 16.80 -2.94
CA ALA A 99 -4.34 17.53 -1.76
C ALA A 99 -3.58 17.20 -0.48
N THR A 100 -2.80 16.10 -0.45
CA THR A 100 -1.90 15.83 0.68
C THR A 100 -0.69 16.78 0.71
N GLY A 101 -0.51 17.60 -0.32
CA GLY A 101 0.54 18.62 -0.38
C GLY A 101 1.95 18.04 -0.35
N ASN A 102 2.74 18.54 0.60
CA ASN A 102 4.12 18.07 0.81
C ASN A 102 4.25 17.22 2.08
N GLU A 103 3.12 16.81 2.64
CA GLU A 103 3.17 16.02 3.87
C GLU A 103 3.86 14.68 3.63
N HIS A 104 4.61 14.23 4.62
CA HIS A 104 5.25 12.92 4.57
C HIS A 104 4.18 11.85 4.77
N LEU A 105 4.18 10.84 3.91
CA LEU A 105 3.18 9.76 3.93
C LEU A 105 3.81 8.50 4.51
N VAL A 106 3.24 8.00 5.61
CA VAL A 106 3.70 6.79 6.29
C VAL A 106 2.54 5.82 6.44
N GLU A 107 2.72 4.59 5.93
CA GLU A 107 1.80 3.50 6.24
C GLU A 107 2.08 3.04 7.67
N GLY A 108 1.57 3.80 8.63
CA GLY A 108 1.71 3.48 10.05
C GLY A 108 0.83 2.30 10.43
N ASN A 109 1.41 1.33 11.13
CA ASN A 109 0.66 0.13 11.53
C ASN A 109 1.11 -0.40 12.89
N THR A 110 0.28 -1.30 13.47
CA THR A 110 0.52 -1.94 14.76
C THR A 110 0.74 -3.45 14.64
N TRP A 111 0.70 -3.99 13.41
CA TRP A 111 0.81 -5.44 13.18
C TRP A 111 2.18 -5.88 12.69
N GLY A 112 3.18 -5.00 12.77
CA GLY A 112 4.58 -5.36 12.51
C GLY A 112 5.01 -5.29 11.05
N ASP A 113 4.22 -4.67 10.17
CA ASP A 113 4.62 -4.48 8.78
C ASP A 113 5.65 -3.35 8.68
N ASN A 114 6.92 -3.73 8.65
CA ASN A 114 8.05 -2.80 8.51
C ASN A 114 8.64 -2.77 7.09
N PHE A 115 8.00 -3.44 6.14
CA PHE A 115 8.39 -3.40 4.72
C PHE A 115 7.54 -2.37 3.95
N TRP A 116 6.23 -2.59 3.85
CA TRP A 116 5.34 -1.63 3.19
C TRP A 116 5.09 -0.41 4.04
N GLY A 117 5.05 -0.58 5.35
CA GLY A 117 4.80 0.47 6.30
C GLY A 117 5.93 0.67 7.30
N ALA A 118 5.57 1.31 8.41
CA ALA A 118 6.44 1.53 9.55
C ALA A 118 5.65 1.27 10.83
N VAL A 119 6.35 0.87 11.88
CA VAL A 119 5.78 0.60 13.20
C VAL A 119 6.23 1.69 14.18
N LYS A 120 5.35 2.00 15.12
CA LYS A 120 5.63 3.00 16.15
C LYS A 120 6.53 2.40 17.23
N VAL A 121 7.69 3.00 17.44
CA VAL A 121 8.66 2.54 18.42
C VAL A 121 8.82 3.59 19.51
N LYS A 122 8.72 3.14 20.76
CA LYS A 122 8.91 3.98 21.93
C LYS A 122 10.40 4.13 22.20
N LYS A 123 10.85 5.36 22.37
CA LYS A 123 12.23 5.72 22.69
C LYS A 123 12.26 6.45 24.03
N LEU A 124 13.41 6.41 24.70
CA LEU A 124 13.64 7.07 25.97
C LEU A 124 14.76 8.09 25.82
N ARG A 125 14.51 9.33 26.24
CA ARG A 125 15.55 10.39 26.31
C ARG A 125 16.24 10.38 27.67
N PHE A 126 17.36 11.07 27.75
CA PHE A 126 18.14 11.26 28.99
C PHE A 126 17.30 11.70 30.19
N THR A 127 16.29 12.53 29.98
CA THR A 127 15.41 13.07 31.03
C THR A 127 14.28 12.11 31.40
N TYR A 128 14.37 10.85 31.01
CA TYR A 128 13.32 9.84 31.19
C TYR A 128 12.01 10.19 30.46
N GLN A 129 12.06 11.15 29.55
CA GLN A 129 10.92 11.47 28.68
C GLN A 129 10.82 10.44 27.57
N THR A 130 9.62 9.96 27.33
CA THR A 130 9.35 9.04 26.23
C THR A 130 8.94 9.81 24.98
N TYR A 131 9.37 9.33 23.84
CA TYR A 131 8.93 9.79 22.53
C TYR A 131 8.78 8.60 21.61
N TYR A 132 8.12 8.82 20.46
CA TYR A 132 7.86 7.75 19.51
C TYR A 132 8.46 8.11 18.17
N THR A 133 8.98 7.09 17.48
CA THR A 133 9.44 7.19 16.10
C THR A 133 8.75 6.13 15.25
N TRP A 134 8.63 6.40 13.97
CA TRP A 134 8.20 5.41 12.99
C TRP A 134 9.44 4.71 12.46
N GLU A 135 9.50 3.39 12.59
CA GLU A 135 10.61 2.57 12.10
C GLU A 135 10.11 1.54 11.11
N GLY A 136 10.75 1.49 9.94
CA GLY A 136 10.41 0.59 8.84
C GLY A 136 10.77 1.20 7.51
N LYS A 137 10.71 0.39 6.46
CA LYS A 137 11.07 0.82 5.10
C LYS A 137 10.04 1.74 4.47
N ASN A 138 8.78 1.62 4.87
CA ASN A 138 7.68 2.46 4.38
C ASN A 138 7.62 2.55 2.85
N HIS A 139 7.80 1.42 2.17
CA HIS A 139 7.80 1.41 0.70
C HIS A 139 6.49 1.92 0.11
N LEU A 140 5.35 1.63 0.74
CA LEU A 140 4.07 2.14 0.27
C LEU A 140 4.03 3.67 0.33
N GLY A 141 4.39 4.26 1.47
CA GLY A 141 4.43 5.71 1.60
C GLY A 141 5.39 6.36 0.62
N LYS A 142 6.56 5.77 0.40
CA LYS A 142 7.55 6.26 -0.56
C LYS A 142 7.02 6.23 -2.00
N LEU A 143 6.35 5.15 -2.40
CA LEU A 143 5.75 5.04 -3.72
C LEU A 143 4.63 6.07 -3.92
N LEU A 144 3.79 6.26 -2.90
CA LEU A 144 2.73 7.27 -2.95
C LEU A 144 3.30 8.69 -3.11
N MET A 145 4.35 9.02 -2.36
CA MET A 145 5.03 10.32 -2.49
C MET A 145 5.68 10.50 -3.86
N LYS A 146 6.28 9.44 -4.40
CA LYS A 146 6.86 9.44 -5.74
C LYS A 146 5.79 9.70 -6.81
N ILE A 147 4.69 8.96 -6.76
CA ILE A 147 3.57 9.11 -7.70
C ILE A 147 2.96 10.51 -7.58
N ARG A 148 2.80 11.02 -6.37
CA ARG A 148 2.32 12.39 -6.13
C ARG A 148 3.19 13.43 -6.84
N GLU A 149 4.51 13.30 -6.74
CA GLU A 149 5.45 14.22 -7.39
C GLU A 149 5.35 14.13 -8.91
N GLU A 150 5.28 12.93 -9.45
CA GLU A 150 5.12 12.74 -10.90
C GLU A 150 3.81 13.35 -11.43
N ILE A 151 2.71 13.17 -10.70
CA ILE A 151 1.43 13.81 -11.06
C ILE A 151 1.58 15.33 -11.06
N ARG A 152 2.29 15.88 -10.08
CA ARG A 152 2.53 17.32 -9.98
C ARG A 152 3.35 17.85 -11.15
N GLU A 153 4.36 17.11 -11.57
CA GLU A 153 5.20 17.47 -12.72
C GLU A 153 4.44 17.45 -14.05
N ASP A 154 3.40 16.65 -14.16
CA ASP A 154 2.58 16.52 -15.36
C ASP A 154 1.49 17.62 -15.47
N LEU A 155 1.37 18.48 -14.48
CA LEU A 155 0.44 19.61 -14.51
C LEU A 155 1.05 20.80 -15.27
#